data_d428294ac9386404b037652caf9024b5
#
_entry.id   d428294ac9386404b037652caf9024b5
#
_cell.length_a   1.000
_cell.length_b   1.000
_cell.length_c   1.000
_cell.angle_alpha   90.00
_cell.angle_beta   90.00
_cell.angle_gamma   90.00
#
_symmetry.space_group_name_H-M   'P 1'
#
loop_
_entity.id
_entity.type
_entity.pdbx_description
1 polymer ?
#
loop_
_entity_poly.entity_id
_entity_poly.type
_entity_poly.pdbx_seq_one_letter_code
_entity_poly.pdbx_strand_id
1 'polypeptide(L)'
;MRLSYKTTVKLNDNESNLLGHLCYAAYKLWNKCNYERRNYQELGLETYPDWYYQKKAHKGDLWFKSLPSQTAQEVCKQLDKAWKSYYALLETKGIEDPKPPRFKQEPMVITYMQNGIVHRKGEDTVRLSLPKKLKDYMKEKYGIEDNYLYLENAVFRDTDAIKQIKLYPPANGETQIIVIYEVEEPVPAEENGHYLSVDLGLHNLFACYDSDGKAFIVGRKYLNICYRYGKEIARVQSQWSTVQSSKGVRYPKSSAHLKRLYQKKANSVNDYLHKVTRLIADYCRDNNISVVVIGDIRNIRNGNDLGHVVNQKLHSLPYSRIYEMLSYKLELYGIRMIRQKEEYTSQCSPFTPSVDKEYAEKAKRVTRGLYKDGNDVFNADAVGAYNILRKYLAENEKEIILPVKGITDPVVVKAAV
;
A
#
# COMPACT_ATOMS: atom_id res chain seq x y z
N MET A 1 3.03 3.66 17.29
CA MET A 1 2.61 3.28 15.93
C MET A 1 3.79 3.31 14.96
N ARG A 2 3.84 2.41 13.94
CA ARG A 2 4.93 2.42 12.94
C ARG A 2 4.42 2.85 11.58
N LEU A 3 5.09 3.83 10.99
CA LEU A 3 4.81 4.34 9.66
C LEU A 3 5.94 3.99 8.69
N SER A 4 5.66 4.04 7.40
CA SER A 4 6.67 3.84 6.37
C SER A 4 6.58 4.91 5.30
N TYR A 5 7.74 5.39 4.86
CA TYR A 5 7.86 6.31 3.74
C TYR A 5 8.73 5.70 2.65
N LYS A 6 8.26 5.75 1.42
CA LYS A 6 8.97 5.22 0.25
C LYS A 6 9.41 6.37 -0.65
N THR A 7 10.70 6.45 -0.91
CA THR A 7 11.29 7.50 -1.78
C THR A 7 12.46 6.94 -2.57
N THR A 8 13.07 7.80 -3.40
CA THR A 8 14.30 7.51 -4.16
C THR A 8 15.40 8.45 -3.69
N VAL A 9 16.59 7.92 -3.54
CA VAL A 9 17.80 8.67 -3.15
C VAL A 9 18.81 8.61 -4.29
N LYS A 10 19.43 9.73 -4.60
CA LYS A 10 20.57 9.80 -5.53
C LYS A 10 21.80 9.27 -4.82
N LEU A 11 22.64 8.58 -5.57
CA LEU A 11 23.89 8.00 -5.09
C LEU A 11 25.03 8.47 -6.02
N ASN A 12 26.17 8.77 -5.42
CA ASN A 12 27.40 8.90 -6.19
C ASN A 12 27.94 7.50 -6.58
N ASP A 13 29.02 7.47 -7.33
CA ASP A 13 29.60 6.21 -7.84
C ASP A 13 30.11 5.30 -6.71
N ASN A 14 30.72 5.87 -5.66
CA ASN A 14 31.18 5.11 -4.50
C ASN A 14 30.01 4.49 -3.72
N GLU A 15 28.98 5.29 -3.44
CA GLU A 15 27.77 4.84 -2.76
C GLU A 15 27.03 3.78 -3.56
N SER A 16 26.96 3.94 -4.88
CA SER A 16 26.37 2.96 -5.80
C SER A 16 27.14 1.64 -5.76
N ASN A 17 28.48 1.69 -5.77
CA ASN A 17 29.33 0.51 -5.66
C ASN A 17 29.15 -0.18 -4.30
N LEU A 18 29.23 0.57 -3.19
CA LEU A 18 29.05 0.05 -1.84
C LEU A 18 27.68 -0.65 -1.69
N LEU A 19 26.61 0.00 -2.08
CA LEU A 19 25.25 -0.55 -2.02
C LEU A 19 25.09 -1.76 -2.94
N GLY A 20 25.67 -1.71 -4.13
CA GLY A 20 25.66 -2.82 -5.08
C GLY A 20 26.29 -4.09 -4.49
N HIS A 21 27.44 -3.96 -3.84
CA HIS A 21 28.12 -5.07 -3.17
C HIS A 21 27.34 -5.60 -1.96
N LEU A 22 26.71 -4.73 -1.16
CA LEU A 22 25.84 -5.17 -0.06
C LEU A 22 24.65 -5.97 -0.59
N CYS A 23 23.96 -5.49 -1.62
CA CYS A 23 22.83 -6.19 -2.25
C CYS A 23 23.26 -7.52 -2.88
N TYR A 24 24.49 -7.57 -3.45
CA TYR A 24 25.08 -8.78 -4.01
C TYR A 24 25.39 -9.80 -2.89
N ALA A 25 26.03 -9.38 -1.80
CA ALA A 25 26.31 -10.26 -0.67
C ALA A 25 25.03 -10.86 -0.07
N ALA A 26 23.98 -10.05 0.03
CA ALA A 26 22.68 -10.50 0.55
C ALA A 26 22.05 -11.60 -0.31
N TYR A 27 22.07 -11.48 -1.65
CA TYR A 27 21.50 -12.53 -2.50
C TYR A 27 22.35 -13.81 -2.47
N LYS A 28 23.67 -13.69 -2.35
CA LYS A 28 24.56 -14.87 -2.19
C LYS A 28 24.29 -15.60 -0.87
N LEU A 29 24.16 -14.84 0.22
CA LEU A 29 23.80 -15.39 1.53
C LEU A 29 22.41 -16.07 1.49
N TRP A 30 21.41 -15.42 0.87
CA TRP A 30 20.09 -16.02 0.67
C TRP A 30 20.19 -17.37 -0.05
N ASN A 31 20.91 -17.42 -1.16
CA ASN A 31 21.04 -18.64 -1.95
C ASN A 31 21.76 -19.76 -1.19
N LYS A 32 22.80 -19.42 -0.43
CA LYS A 32 23.51 -20.39 0.42
C LYS A 32 22.59 -20.97 1.48
N CYS A 33 21.89 -20.11 2.22
CA CYS A 33 20.92 -20.54 3.23
C CYS A 33 19.75 -21.33 2.62
N ASN A 34 19.29 -20.95 1.42
CA ASN A 34 18.21 -21.67 0.75
C ASN A 34 18.65 -23.04 0.23
N TYR A 35 19.87 -23.17 -0.25
CA TYR A 35 20.46 -24.45 -0.62
C TYR A 35 20.53 -25.39 0.59
N GLU A 36 21.02 -24.91 1.71
CA GLU A 36 21.10 -25.66 2.97
C GLU A 36 19.71 -26.17 3.42
N ARG A 37 18.67 -25.32 3.36
CA ARG A 37 17.29 -25.72 3.70
C ARG A 37 16.70 -26.76 2.76
N ARG A 38 17.05 -26.69 1.48
CA ARG A 38 16.54 -27.64 0.48
C ARG A 38 17.17 -29.02 0.60
N ASN A 39 18.42 -29.06 1.00
CA ASN A 39 19.26 -30.27 0.99
C ASN A 39 19.76 -30.63 2.42
N TYR A 40 19.07 -30.23 3.47
CA TYR A 40 19.57 -30.36 4.84
C TYR A 40 19.84 -31.82 5.24
N GLN A 41 19.03 -32.75 4.77
CA GLN A 41 19.22 -34.19 5.02
C GLN A 41 20.46 -34.71 4.29
N GLU A 42 20.68 -34.34 3.04
CA GLU A 42 21.85 -34.71 2.24
C GLU A 42 23.16 -34.11 2.83
N LEU A 43 23.02 -32.94 3.48
CA LEU A 43 24.13 -32.29 4.19
C LEU A 43 24.38 -32.87 5.60
N GLY A 44 23.63 -33.90 5.99
CA GLY A 44 23.77 -34.54 7.29
C GLY A 44 23.35 -33.72 8.48
N LEU A 45 22.46 -32.75 8.28
CA LEU A 45 21.92 -31.96 9.39
C LEU A 45 20.79 -32.74 10.07
N GLU A 46 20.89 -32.91 11.38
CA GLU A 46 19.90 -33.64 12.19
C GLU A 46 18.55 -32.95 12.25
N THR A 47 18.55 -31.61 12.19
CA THR A 47 17.35 -30.80 12.28
C THR A 47 17.25 -29.81 11.12
N TYR A 48 16.03 -29.45 10.76
CA TYR A 48 15.76 -28.45 9.72
C TYR A 48 16.39 -27.09 10.13
N PRO A 49 17.28 -26.51 9.28
CA PRO A 49 18.03 -25.31 9.63
C PRO A 49 17.13 -24.06 9.54
N ASP A 50 16.58 -23.65 10.68
CA ASP A 50 15.85 -22.41 10.82
C ASP A 50 16.77 -21.17 10.77
N TRP A 51 16.21 -19.97 10.90
CA TRP A 51 17.02 -18.75 10.86
C TRP A 51 17.94 -18.59 12.10
N TYR A 52 17.58 -19.17 13.25
CA TYR A 52 18.42 -19.17 14.45
C TYR A 52 19.66 -20.03 14.27
N TYR A 53 19.52 -21.20 13.70
CA TYR A 53 20.63 -22.05 13.30
C TYR A 53 21.50 -21.33 12.27
N GLN A 54 20.89 -20.85 11.15
CA GLN A 54 21.64 -20.27 10.04
C GLN A 54 22.43 -19.02 10.40
N LYS A 55 21.88 -18.11 11.23
CA LYS A 55 22.64 -16.94 11.70
C LYS A 55 23.88 -17.28 12.55
N LYS A 56 23.87 -18.44 13.23
CA LYS A 56 25.04 -18.93 14.01
C LYS A 56 26.02 -19.64 13.10
N ALA A 57 25.55 -20.59 12.30
CA ALA A 57 26.36 -21.43 11.42
C ALA A 57 27.13 -20.59 10.37
N HIS A 58 26.49 -19.57 9.80
CA HIS A 58 27.10 -18.72 8.78
C HIS A 58 27.82 -17.49 9.29
N LYS A 59 27.97 -17.29 10.61
CA LYS A 59 28.64 -16.11 11.18
C LYS A 59 30.09 -15.94 10.67
N GLY A 60 30.78 -17.05 10.35
CA GLY A 60 32.14 -17.07 9.77
C GLY A 60 32.19 -16.89 8.25
N ASP A 61 31.06 -17.00 7.56
CA ASP A 61 30.94 -17.01 6.10
C ASP A 61 31.29 -15.66 5.47
N LEU A 62 31.86 -15.70 4.26
CA LEU A 62 32.23 -14.51 3.50
C LEU A 62 31.06 -13.59 3.29
N TRP A 63 29.93 -14.13 2.84
CA TRP A 63 28.76 -13.31 2.50
C TRP A 63 28.07 -12.73 3.74
N PHE A 64 28.07 -13.47 4.84
CA PHE A 64 27.59 -12.97 6.12
C PHE A 64 28.47 -11.84 6.65
N LYS A 65 29.80 -11.99 6.59
CA LYS A 65 30.79 -10.97 7.01
C LYS A 65 30.84 -9.75 6.08
N SER A 66 30.36 -9.87 4.85
CA SER A 66 30.24 -8.77 3.88
C SER A 66 28.98 -7.92 4.09
N LEU A 67 28.17 -8.24 5.09
CA LEU A 67 26.99 -7.50 5.50
C LEU A 67 27.10 -7.05 6.95
N PRO A 68 26.51 -5.91 7.36
CA PRO A 68 26.30 -5.61 8.77
C PRO A 68 25.58 -6.78 9.44
N SER A 69 25.99 -7.15 10.64
CA SER A 69 25.53 -8.39 11.30
C SER A 69 24.00 -8.50 11.36
N GLN A 70 23.29 -7.42 11.69
CA GLN A 70 21.83 -7.44 11.73
C GLN A 70 21.20 -7.53 10.32
N THR A 71 21.81 -6.90 9.32
CA THR A 71 21.38 -7.04 7.92
C THR A 71 21.52 -8.48 7.44
N ALA A 72 22.62 -9.16 7.76
CA ALA A 72 22.81 -10.58 7.45
C ALA A 72 21.77 -11.47 8.16
N GLN A 73 21.47 -11.20 9.42
CA GLN A 73 20.42 -11.91 10.15
C GLN A 73 19.04 -11.69 9.55
N GLU A 74 18.75 -10.47 9.07
CA GLU A 74 17.47 -10.18 8.38
C GLU A 74 17.33 -10.95 7.06
N VAL A 75 18.41 -11.21 6.32
CA VAL A 75 18.38 -12.11 5.15
C VAL A 75 17.94 -13.52 5.56
N CYS A 76 18.51 -14.07 6.62
CA CYS A 76 18.11 -15.39 7.15
C CYS A 76 16.64 -15.41 7.59
N LYS A 77 16.18 -14.36 8.31
CA LYS A 77 14.77 -14.23 8.74
C LYS A 77 13.80 -14.10 7.57
N GLN A 78 14.16 -13.35 6.52
CA GLN A 78 13.32 -13.21 5.33
C GLN A 78 13.17 -14.55 4.62
N LEU A 79 14.23 -15.33 4.53
CA LEU A 79 14.19 -16.69 3.98
C LEU A 79 13.29 -17.59 4.84
N ASP A 80 13.42 -17.53 6.15
CA ASP A 80 12.60 -18.30 7.09
C ASP A 80 11.10 -18.00 6.93
N LYS A 81 10.75 -16.71 6.83
CA LYS A 81 9.37 -16.30 6.56
C LYS A 81 8.85 -16.84 5.22
N ALA A 82 9.69 -16.84 4.17
CA ALA A 82 9.30 -17.36 2.86
C ALA A 82 9.04 -18.88 2.91
N TRP A 83 9.84 -19.64 3.65
CA TRP A 83 9.61 -21.07 3.85
C TRP A 83 8.39 -21.36 4.71
N LYS A 84 8.16 -20.61 5.80
CA LYS A 84 6.95 -20.72 6.61
C LYS A 84 5.69 -20.44 5.79
N SER A 85 5.72 -19.42 4.94
CA SER A 85 4.61 -19.13 4.02
C SER A 85 4.37 -20.28 3.02
N TYR A 86 5.42 -20.91 2.52
CA TYR A 86 5.31 -22.07 1.64
C TYR A 86 4.64 -23.26 2.35
N TYR A 87 5.08 -23.59 3.56
CA TYR A 87 4.47 -24.68 4.33
C TYR A 87 3.01 -24.39 4.69
N ALA A 88 2.69 -23.17 5.09
CA ALA A 88 1.30 -22.78 5.34
C ALA A 88 0.41 -22.90 4.09
N LEU A 89 0.93 -22.63 2.90
CA LEU A 89 0.21 -22.83 1.64
C LEU A 89 -0.03 -24.32 1.33
N LEU A 90 0.91 -25.20 1.68
CA LEU A 90 0.75 -26.66 1.56
C LEU A 90 -0.36 -27.18 2.50
N GLU A 91 -0.37 -26.70 3.74
CA GLU A 91 -1.37 -27.10 4.75
C GLU A 91 -2.78 -26.63 4.38
N THR A 92 -2.91 -25.36 3.98
CA THR A 92 -4.23 -24.75 3.70
C THR A 92 -4.80 -25.12 2.36
N LYS A 93 -4.01 -25.76 1.48
CA LYS A 93 -4.37 -26.08 0.05
C LYS A 93 -4.92 -24.86 -0.70
N GLY A 94 -4.53 -23.66 -0.31
CA GLY A 94 -5.01 -22.41 -0.89
C GLY A 94 -4.53 -22.15 -2.33
N ILE A 95 -3.51 -22.91 -2.78
CA ILE A 95 -2.97 -22.89 -4.13
C ILE A 95 -2.71 -24.33 -4.57
N GLU A 96 -3.07 -24.67 -5.80
CA GLU A 96 -3.01 -26.04 -6.34
C GLU A 96 -1.60 -26.65 -6.35
N ASP A 97 -0.55 -25.85 -6.56
CA ASP A 97 0.84 -26.32 -6.62
C ASP A 97 1.78 -25.26 -6.07
N PRO A 98 1.86 -25.06 -4.74
CA PRO A 98 2.77 -24.08 -4.14
C PRO A 98 4.22 -24.50 -4.39
N LYS A 99 5.05 -23.53 -4.76
CA LYS A 99 6.47 -23.77 -5.01
C LYS A 99 7.33 -23.25 -3.87
N PRO A 100 8.38 -23.96 -3.46
CA PRO A 100 9.29 -23.52 -2.42
C PRO A 100 10.05 -22.25 -2.85
N PRO A 101 10.61 -21.48 -1.90
CA PRO A 101 11.36 -20.27 -2.19
C PRO A 101 12.45 -20.52 -3.24
N ARG A 102 12.47 -19.69 -4.29
CA ARG A 102 13.42 -19.81 -5.40
C ARG A 102 14.79 -19.27 -5.02
N PHE A 103 15.82 -19.76 -5.70
CA PHE A 103 17.12 -19.10 -5.70
C PHE A 103 17.01 -17.74 -6.39
N LYS A 104 17.68 -16.75 -5.81
CA LYS A 104 17.77 -15.43 -6.43
C LYS A 104 18.77 -15.47 -7.58
N GLN A 105 18.52 -14.70 -8.62
CA GLN A 105 19.42 -14.57 -9.78
C GLN A 105 20.07 -13.19 -9.84
N GLU A 106 19.53 -12.23 -9.09
CA GLU A 106 19.95 -10.83 -9.09
C GLU A 106 20.14 -10.32 -7.66
N PRO A 107 20.92 -9.24 -7.45
CA PRO A 107 21.07 -8.59 -6.16
C PRO A 107 19.71 -8.29 -5.52
N MET A 108 19.59 -8.45 -4.22
CA MET A 108 18.31 -8.31 -3.51
C MET A 108 18.29 -7.09 -2.60
N VAL A 109 17.07 -6.71 -2.22
CA VAL A 109 16.81 -5.67 -1.22
C VAL A 109 17.43 -6.06 0.11
N ILE A 110 18.13 -5.11 0.73
CA ILE A 110 18.70 -5.26 2.07
C ILE A 110 17.91 -4.43 3.09
N THR A 111 18.00 -4.83 4.35
CA THR A 111 17.34 -4.14 5.46
C THR A 111 18.36 -3.79 6.53
N TYR A 112 18.56 -2.50 6.74
CA TYR A 112 19.26 -1.99 7.91
C TYR A 112 18.29 -1.90 9.08
N MET A 113 18.74 -2.38 10.23
CA MET A 113 18.03 -2.25 11.51
C MET A 113 18.60 -1.07 12.30
N GLN A 114 17.87 -0.60 13.29
CA GLN A 114 18.18 0.57 14.10
C GLN A 114 19.66 0.69 14.51
N ASN A 115 20.30 -0.39 14.94
CA ASN A 115 21.70 -0.36 15.40
C ASN A 115 22.73 -0.10 14.28
N GLY A 116 22.33 -0.28 13.02
CA GLY A 116 23.18 0.03 11.86
C GLY A 116 22.91 1.40 11.25
N ILE A 117 22.01 2.17 11.84
CA ILE A 117 21.52 3.47 11.35
C ILE A 117 21.93 4.56 12.33
N VAL A 118 22.60 5.59 11.86
CA VAL A 118 22.91 6.79 12.64
C VAL A 118 22.23 7.98 11.97
N HIS A 119 21.30 8.59 12.69
CA HIS A 119 20.52 9.73 12.25
C HIS A 119 20.30 10.69 13.42
N ARG A 120 20.28 11.99 13.14
CA ARG A 120 19.90 13.04 14.07
C ARG A 120 18.67 13.77 13.54
N LYS A 121 17.74 14.08 14.42
CA LYS A 121 16.54 14.85 14.10
C LYS A 121 16.93 16.19 13.46
N GLY A 122 16.25 16.56 12.39
CA GLY A 122 16.50 17.79 11.65
C GLY A 122 17.59 17.69 10.58
N GLU A 123 18.34 16.57 10.50
CA GLU A 123 19.31 16.32 9.44
C GLU A 123 18.68 15.60 8.25
N ASP A 124 19.06 15.98 7.03
CA ASP A 124 18.64 15.31 5.79
C ASP A 124 19.45 14.06 5.49
N THR A 125 20.51 13.80 6.27
CA THR A 125 21.48 12.74 6.04
C THR A 125 21.37 11.63 7.07
N VAL A 126 21.41 10.40 6.59
CA VAL A 126 21.52 9.18 7.41
C VAL A 126 22.82 8.48 7.07
N ARG A 127 23.53 8.00 8.10
CA ARG A 127 24.74 7.18 7.96
C ARG A 127 24.42 5.73 8.26
N LEU A 128 24.80 4.83 7.35
CA LEU A 128 24.61 3.40 7.48
C LEU A 128 25.96 2.69 7.68
N SER A 129 26.07 1.86 8.70
CA SER A 129 27.31 1.17 9.07
C SER A 129 27.74 0.19 7.97
N LEU A 130 29.04 0.14 7.68
CA LEU A 130 29.63 -0.82 6.76
C LEU A 130 30.42 -1.90 7.52
N PRO A 131 30.37 -3.18 7.11
CA PRO A 131 31.13 -4.23 7.73
C PRO A 131 32.60 -4.14 7.34
N LYS A 132 33.49 -4.52 8.26
CA LYS A 132 34.95 -4.46 8.05
C LYS A 132 35.37 -5.16 6.76
N LYS A 133 34.86 -6.39 6.53
CA LYS A 133 35.26 -7.19 5.35
C LYS A 133 34.93 -6.49 4.03
N LEU A 134 33.81 -5.78 3.95
CA LEU A 134 33.46 -4.99 2.77
C LEU A 134 34.36 -3.77 2.63
N LYS A 135 34.64 -3.05 3.72
CA LYS A 135 35.53 -1.87 3.70
C LYS A 135 36.93 -2.25 3.21
N ASP A 136 37.51 -3.32 3.75
CA ASP A 136 38.83 -3.80 3.34
C ASP A 136 38.85 -4.15 1.84
N TYR A 137 37.83 -4.84 1.33
CA TYR A 137 37.67 -5.18 -0.09
C TYR A 137 37.53 -3.95 -0.98
N MET A 138 36.69 -2.99 -0.56
CA MET A 138 36.43 -1.76 -1.34
C MET A 138 37.68 -0.88 -1.41
N LYS A 139 38.44 -0.80 -0.32
CA LYS A 139 39.71 -0.08 -0.30
C LYS A 139 40.74 -0.72 -1.22
N GLU A 140 40.92 -2.05 -1.12
CA GLU A 140 41.93 -2.80 -1.91
C GLU A 140 41.61 -2.74 -3.41
N LYS A 141 40.35 -2.96 -3.79
CA LYS A 141 39.96 -3.12 -5.20
C LYS A 141 39.59 -1.83 -5.91
N TYR A 142 38.98 -0.88 -5.21
CA TYR A 142 38.42 0.34 -5.82
C TYR A 142 39.00 1.63 -5.24
N GLY A 143 39.88 1.55 -4.23
CA GLY A 143 40.41 2.75 -3.55
C GLY A 143 39.35 3.52 -2.74
N ILE A 144 38.22 2.87 -2.39
CA ILE A 144 37.13 3.49 -1.66
C ILE A 144 37.38 3.30 -0.16
N GLU A 145 37.57 4.40 0.57
CA GLU A 145 37.90 4.41 2.01
C GLU A 145 36.73 4.83 2.89
N ASP A 146 35.50 4.85 2.35
CA ASP A 146 34.30 5.25 3.07
C ASP A 146 34.00 4.32 4.26
N ASN A 147 33.78 4.90 5.43
CA ASN A 147 33.44 4.16 6.63
C ASN A 147 31.95 3.89 6.79
N TYR A 148 31.12 4.66 6.07
CA TYR A 148 29.68 4.60 6.10
C TYR A 148 29.11 4.74 4.69
N LEU A 149 27.94 4.19 4.47
CA LEU A 149 27.10 4.54 3.32
C LEU A 149 26.21 5.72 3.75
N TYR A 150 26.31 6.82 3.03
CA TYR A 150 25.52 8.01 3.30
C TYR A 150 24.27 8.04 2.39
N LEU A 151 23.16 8.46 2.95
CA LEU A 151 21.92 8.67 2.22
C LEU A 151 21.41 10.05 2.54
N GLU A 152 21.14 10.87 1.53
CA GLU A 152 20.61 12.22 1.70
C GLU A 152 19.22 12.33 1.09
N ASN A 153 18.25 12.71 1.91
CA ASN A 153 16.86 12.95 1.48
C ASN A 153 16.11 13.76 2.53
N ALA A 154 15.29 14.71 2.08
CA ALA A 154 14.48 15.56 2.95
C ALA A 154 13.54 14.77 3.89
N VAL A 155 13.16 13.54 3.53
CA VAL A 155 12.32 12.67 4.39
C VAL A 155 12.95 12.39 5.76
N PHE A 156 14.28 12.43 5.84
CA PHE A 156 14.96 12.17 7.11
C PHE A 156 14.82 13.31 8.10
N ARG A 157 14.67 14.57 7.63
CA ARG A 157 14.54 15.76 8.47
C ARG A 157 13.38 15.64 9.46
N ASP A 158 12.24 15.12 9.00
CA ASP A 158 11.01 15.04 9.78
C ASP A 158 10.81 13.70 10.47
N THR A 159 11.84 12.82 10.42
CA THR A 159 11.73 11.43 10.90
C THR A 159 12.58 11.26 12.18
N ASP A 160 11.93 11.08 13.33
CA ASP A 160 12.63 10.98 14.61
C ASP A 160 13.23 9.59 14.88
N ALA A 161 12.42 8.59 14.95
CA ALA A 161 12.81 7.27 15.44
C ALA A 161 12.87 6.23 14.31
N ILE A 162 13.90 6.30 13.47
CA ILE A 162 14.08 5.34 12.38
C ILE A 162 14.39 3.96 12.95
N LYS A 163 13.52 2.99 12.68
CA LYS A 163 13.65 1.59 13.11
C LYS A 163 14.29 0.70 12.06
N GLN A 164 14.00 0.97 10.79
CA GLN A 164 14.54 0.20 9.66
C GLN A 164 14.64 1.08 8.41
N ILE A 165 15.65 0.81 7.59
CA ILE A 165 15.74 1.32 6.22
C ILE A 165 15.93 0.13 5.30
N LYS A 166 15.01 -0.04 4.34
CA LYS A 166 15.15 -1.01 3.26
C LYS A 166 15.75 -0.31 2.05
N LEU A 167 16.77 -0.90 1.46
CA LEU A 167 17.50 -0.38 0.30
C LEU A 167 17.36 -1.36 -0.85
N TYR A 168 16.92 -0.86 -1.99
CA TYR A 168 16.87 -1.62 -3.22
C TYR A 168 18.23 -1.59 -3.92
N PRO A 169 18.55 -2.57 -4.78
CA PRO A 169 19.76 -2.50 -5.60
C PRO A 169 19.82 -1.20 -6.39
N PRO A 170 21.00 -0.53 -6.44
CA PRO A 170 21.16 0.73 -7.15
C PRO A 170 20.95 0.55 -8.66
N ALA A 171 20.39 1.56 -9.30
CA ALA A 171 20.19 1.60 -10.73
C ALA A 171 20.29 3.05 -11.24
N ASN A 172 21.12 3.29 -12.24
CA ASN A 172 21.28 4.62 -12.87
C ASN A 172 21.62 5.75 -11.87
N GLY A 173 22.49 5.49 -10.89
CA GLY A 173 22.90 6.49 -9.89
C GLY A 173 21.83 6.78 -8.83
N GLU A 174 20.81 5.92 -8.70
CA GLU A 174 19.73 6.09 -7.71
C GLU A 174 19.40 4.76 -7.03
N THR A 175 18.87 4.85 -5.81
CA THR A 175 18.26 3.72 -5.13
C THR A 175 16.89 4.08 -4.57
N GLN A 176 15.96 3.15 -4.64
CA GLN A 176 14.70 3.25 -3.94
C GLN A 176 14.91 2.83 -2.48
N ILE A 177 14.37 3.61 -1.56
CA ILE A 177 14.40 3.30 -0.13
C ILE A 177 13.00 3.25 0.47
N ILE A 178 12.85 2.46 1.53
CA ILE A 178 11.69 2.49 2.41
C ILE A 178 12.20 2.75 3.82
N VAL A 179 11.85 3.89 4.38
CA VAL A 179 12.16 4.28 5.76
C VAL A 179 10.98 3.87 6.64
N ILE A 180 11.25 3.07 7.68
CA ILE A 180 10.25 2.66 8.66
C ILE A 180 10.63 3.34 9.98
N TYR A 181 9.72 4.14 10.49
CA TYR A 181 9.92 4.95 11.68
C TYR A 181 8.76 4.82 12.66
N GLU A 182 9.00 5.17 13.89
CA GLU A 182 8.02 5.10 14.96
C GLU A 182 7.52 6.51 15.30
N VAL A 183 6.22 6.64 15.44
CA VAL A 183 5.55 7.84 15.94
C VAL A 183 4.82 7.49 17.23
N GLU A 184 4.59 8.47 18.07
CA GLU A 184 3.74 8.29 19.25
C GLU A 184 2.38 7.76 18.83
N GLU A 185 1.84 6.86 19.63
CA GLU A 185 0.53 6.28 19.38
C GLU A 185 -0.52 7.28 19.85
N PRO A 186 -1.37 7.79 18.96
CA PRO A 186 -2.36 8.77 19.35
C PRO A 186 -3.39 8.13 20.27
N VAL A 187 -3.84 8.88 21.26
CA VAL A 187 -4.92 8.45 22.15
C VAL A 187 -6.21 8.41 21.33
N PRO A 188 -6.94 7.27 21.33
CA PRO A 188 -8.23 7.20 20.65
C PRO A 188 -9.19 8.26 21.20
N ALA A 189 -9.80 9.02 20.29
CA ALA A 189 -10.82 9.99 20.68
C ALA A 189 -12.05 9.26 21.25
N GLU A 190 -12.60 9.80 22.32
CA GLU A 190 -13.91 9.36 22.81
C GLU A 190 -15.00 9.69 21.77
N GLU A 191 -16.00 8.85 21.69
CA GLU A 191 -17.10 9.05 20.77
C GLU A 191 -17.97 10.22 21.21
N ASN A 192 -18.00 11.28 20.41
CA ASN A 192 -18.57 12.59 20.75
C ASN A 192 -19.88 12.92 20.02
N GLY A 193 -20.45 11.97 19.28
CA GLY A 193 -21.66 12.18 18.49
C GLY A 193 -21.44 12.76 17.10
N HIS A 194 -20.17 13.13 16.73
CA HIS A 194 -19.86 13.59 15.37
C HIS A 194 -19.30 12.45 14.54
N TYR A 195 -19.98 12.17 13.44
CA TYR A 195 -19.69 11.05 12.53
C TYR A 195 -19.49 11.55 11.10
N LEU A 196 -18.65 10.85 10.35
CA LEU A 196 -18.58 10.95 8.90
C LEU A 196 -18.87 9.60 8.28
N SER A 197 -19.83 9.49 7.39
CA SER A 197 -20.00 8.31 6.54
C SER A 197 -19.35 8.50 5.18
N VAL A 198 -18.90 7.40 4.60
CA VAL A 198 -18.19 7.36 3.32
C VAL A 198 -18.72 6.21 2.46
N ASP A 199 -19.30 6.56 1.31
CA ASP A 199 -19.64 5.63 0.24
C ASP A 199 -18.54 5.63 -0.81
N LEU A 200 -18.06 4.43 -1.20
CA LEU A 200 -16.99 4.24 -2.18
C LEU A 200 -17.56 3.96 -3.57
N GLY A 201 -17.35 4.89 -4.47
CA GLY A 201 -17.84 4.81 -5.84
C GLY A 201 -16.76 4.73 -6.91
N LEU A 202 -17.18 4.39 -8.14
CA LEU A 202 -16.29 4.36 -9.32
C LEU A 202 -15.99 5.74 -9.88
N HIS A 203 -17.01 6.59 -10.00
CA HIS A 203 -16.90 7.93 -10.60
C HIS A 203 -16.55 8.99 -9.57
N ASN A 204 -17.24 8.95 -8.47
CA ASN A 204 -16.96 9.69 -7.27
C ASN A 204 -16.28 8.70 -6.31
N LEU A 205 -14.96 8.80 -6.17
CA LEU A 205 -14.20 7.80 -5.39
C LEU A 205 -14.69 7.75 -3.94
N PHE A 206 -15.06 8.91 -3.40
CA PHE A 206 -15.65 9.06 -2.08
C PHE A 206 -16.84 10.03 -2.17
N ALA A 207 -18.00 9.58 -1.76
CA ALA A 207 -19.12 10.43 -1.37
C ALA A 207 -19.20 10.41 0.15
N CYS A 208 -19.12 11.57 0.76
CA CYS A 208 -19.04 11.74 2.21
C CYS A 208 -20.28 12.50 2.70
N TYR A 209 -20.75 12.11 3.88
CA TYR A 209 -21.82 12.81 4.59
C TYR A 209 -21.49 12.85 6.10
N ASP A 210 -21.52 14.03 6.71
CA ASP A 210 -21.31 14.18 8.15
C ASP A 210 -22.63 14.31 8.92
N SER A 211 -22.57 14.05 10.23
CA SER A 211 -23.74 14.12 11.09
C SER A 211 -24.32 15.53 11.25
N ASP A 212 -23.57 16.58 10.89
CA ASP A 212 -24.03 17.97 10.89
C ASP A 212 -24.82 18.32 9.59
N GLY A 213 -24.93 17.37 8.67
CA GLY A 213 -25.70 17.51 7.44
C GLY A 213 -24.91 18.06 6.26
N LYS A 214 -23.58 18.11 6.32
CA LYS A 214 -22.75 18.49 5.18
C LYS A 214 -22.44 17.26 4.33
N ALA A 215 -22.64 17.35 3.02
CA ALA A 215 -22.23 16.32 2.08
C ALA A 215 -21.20 16.87 1.09
N PHE A 216 -20.19 16.05 0.78
CA PHE A 216 -19.18 16.40 -0.20
C PHE A 216 -18.66 15.19 -0.98
N ILE A 217 -18.15 15.44 -2.18
CA ILE A 217 -17.63 14.41 -3.08
C ILE A 217 -16.17 14.69 -3.37
N VAL A 218 -15.35 13.65 -3.24
CA VAL A 218 -13.90 13.73 -3.49
C VAL A 218 -13.46 12.59 -4.42
N GLY A 219 -12.43 12.82 -5.21
CA GLY A 219 -11.76 11.73 -5.92
C GLY A 219 -12.23 11.53 -7.37
N ARG A 220 -12.90 12.48 -8.00
CA ARG A 220 -13.39 12.41 -9.40
C ARG A 220 -12.30 12.18 -10.45
N LYS A 221 -11.04 12.55 -10.18
CA LYS A 221 -9.93 12.39 -11.14
C LYS A 221 -9.36 10.96 -11.21
N TYR A 222 -9.71 10.07 -10.28
CA TYR A 222 -9.17 8.72 -10.22
C TYR A 222 -9.34 7.94 -11.54
N LEU A 223 -10.57 7.87 -12.04
CA LEU A 223 -10.85 7.16 -13.29
C LEU A 223 -10.14 7.80 -14.49
N ASN A 224 -10.05 9.14 -14.53
CA ASN A 224 -9.35 9.84 -15.60
C ASN A 224 -7.85 9.50 -15.64
N ILE A 225 -7.21 9.39 -14.48
CA ILE A 225 -5.81 8.93 -14.37
C ILE A 225 -5.69 7.50 -14.91
N CYS A 226 -6.55 6.60 -14.46
CA CYS A 226 -6.56 5.20 -14.89
C CYS A 226 -6.81 5.06 -16.40
N TYR A 227 -7.74 5.82 -16.95
CA TYR A 227 -8.11 5.80 -18.37
C TYR A 227 -6.99 6.32 -19.25
N ARG A 228 -6.39 7.47 -18.91
CA ARG A 228 -5.27 8.06 -19.67
C ARG A 228 -4.11 7.09 -19.80
N TYR A 229 -3.63 6.54 -18.69
CA TYR A 229 -2.54 5.57 -18.69
C TYR A 229 -2.95 4.24 -19.34
N GLY A 230 -4.18 3.79 -19.14
CA GLY A 230 -4.70 2.57 -19.77
C GLY A 230 -4.67 2.64 -21.28
N LYS A 231 -5.10 3.76 -21.86
CA LYS A 231 -5.08 4.00 -23.32
C LYS A 231 -3.64 4.02 -23.87
N GLU A 232 -2.73 4.70 -23.18
CA GLU A 232 -1.32 4.77 -23.61
C GLU A 232 -0.63 3.40 -23.50
N ILE A 233 -0.84 2.69 -22.40
CA ILE A 233 -0.29 1.34 -22.20
C ILE A 233 -0.81 0.41 -23.29
N ALA A 234 -2.11 0.40 -23.59
CA ALA A 234 -2.68 -0.45 -24.63
C ALA A 234 -2.08 -0.17 -26.01
N ARG A 235 -1.90 1.12 -26.37
CA ARG A 235 -1.27 1.54 -27.62
C ARG A 235 0.17 1.02 -27.73
N VAL A 236 0.99 1.25 -26.71
CA VAL A 236 2.40 0.83 -26.71
C VAL A 236 2.51 -0.69 -26.66
N GLN A 237 1.62 -1.37 -25.92
CA GLN A 237 1.60 -2.84 -25.87
C GLN A 237 1.25 -3.45 -27.21
N SER A 238 0.26 -2.90 -27.92
CA SER A 238 -0.10 -3.35 -29.28
C SER A 238 1.07 -3.22 -30.25
N GLN A 239 1.70 -2.02 -30.29
CA GLN A 239 2.87 -1.79 -31.15
C GLN A 239 4.03 -2.73 -30.81
N TRP A 240 4.32 -2.91 -29.52
CA TRP A 240 5.37 -3.84 -29.07
C TRP A 240 5.06 -5.28 -29.47
N SER A 241 3.83 -5.75 -29.28
CA SER A 241 3.41 -7.09 -29.65
C SER A 241 3.54 -7.33 -31.16
N THR A 242 3.14 -6.37 -32.00
CA THR A 242 3.29 -6.45 -33.46
C THR A 242 4.76 -6.59 -33.88
N VAL A 243 5.65 -5.75 -33.33
CA VAL A 243 7.10 -5.81 -33.60
C VAL A 243 7.71 -7.13 -33.13
N GLN A 244 7.29 -7.68 -32.00
CA GLN A 244 7.82 -8.94 -31.52
C GLN A 244 7.27 -10.15 -32.31
N SER A 245 6.00 -10.09 -32.72
CA SER A 245 5.39 -11.13 -33.56
C SER A 245 6.04 -11.20 -34.95
N SER A 246 6.39 -10.04 -35.55
CA SER A 246 7.14 -10.01 -36.84
C SER A 246 8.54 -10.63 -36.71
N LYS A 247 9.11 -10.70 -35.49
CA LYS A 247 10.37 -11.40 -35.18
C LYS A 247 10.17 -12.85 -34.75
N GLY A 248 8.98 -13.41 -34.88
CA GLY A 248 8.67 -14.81 -34.52
C GLY A 248 8.51 -15.06 -33.02
N VAL A 249 8.46 -14.01 -32.17
CA VAL A 249 8.31 -14.16 -30.72
C VAL A 249 6.83 -14.33 -30.37
N ARG A 250 6.42 -15.56 -30.04
CA ARG A 250 5.02 -15.90 -29.70
C ARG A 250 4.54 -15.29 -28.39
N TYR A 251 5.42 -15.18 -27.37
CA TYR A 251 5.09 -14.65 -26.03
C TYR A 251 6.09 -13.56 -25.66
N PRO A 252 5.88 -12.31 -26.12
CA PRO A 252 6.83 -11.23 -25.88
C PRO A 252 6.87 -10.81 -24.41
N LYS A 253 8.06 -10.69 -23.86
CA LYS A 253 8.27 -10.08 -22.53
C LYS A 253 7.95 -8.59 -22.60
N SER A 254 7.51 -8.02 -21.47
CA SER A 254 7.25 -6.59 -21.35
C SER A 254 8.51 -5.77 -21.67
N SER A 255 8.38 -4.73 -22.50
CA SER A 255 9.48 -3.81 -22.78
C SER A 255 9.81 -2.90 -21.59
N ALA A 256 11.03 -2.35 -21.57
CA ALA A 256 11.40 -1.37 -20.54
C ALA A 256 10.47 -0.13 -20.55
N HIS A 257 10.03 0.28 -21.75
CA HIS A 257 9.07 1.38 -21.88
C HIS A 257 7.71 1.06 -21.27
N LEU A 258 7.15 -0.14 -21.51
CA LEU A 258 5.92 -0.59 -20.87
C LEU A 258 6.06 -0.67 -19.35
N LYS A 259 7.16 -1.20 -18.84
CA LYS A 259 7.42 -1.23 -17.39
C LYS A 259 7.41 0.17 -16.78
N ARG A 260 8.03 1.15 -17.46
CA ARG A 260 8.01 2.57 -17.01
C ARG A 260 6.60 3.16 -17.02
N LEU A 261 5.77 2.86 -18.02
CA LEU A 261 4.38 3.34 -18.08
C LEU A 261 3.53 2.75 -16.95
N TYR A 262 3.65 1.46 -16.67
CA TYR A 262 2.98 0.84 -15.52
C TYR A 262 3.44 1.46 -14.20
N GLN A 263 4.73 1.74 -14.04
CA GLN A 263 5.25 2.40 -12.85
C GLN A 263 4.73 3.84 -12.71
N LYS A 264 4.70 4.62 -13.79
CA LYS A 264 4.12 5.97 -13.79
C LYS A 264 2.63 5.95 -13.41
N LYS A 265 1.85 5.01 -13.97
CA LYS A 265 0.46 4.81 -13.59
C LYS A 265 0.32 4.52 -12.09
N ALA A 266 1.08 3.57 -11.58
CA ALA A 266 1.05 3.19 -10.17
C ALA A 266 1.42 4.37 -9.26
N ASN A 267 2.44 5.14 -9.61
CA ASN A 267 2.86 6.31 -8.84
C ASN A 267 1.78 7.40 -8.85
N SER A 268 1.20 7.73 -10.02
CA SER A 268 0.15 8.76 -10.14
C SER A 268 -1.12 8.38 -9.39
N VAL A 269 -1.53 7.09 -9.47
CA VAL A 269 -2.67 6.59 -8.69
C VAL A 269 -2.38 6.67 -7.20
N ASN A 270 -1.20 6.24 -6.78
CA ASN A 270 -0.82 6.25 -5.38
C ASN A 270 -0.77 7.67 -4.80
N ASP A 271 -0.14 8.60 -5.48
CA ASP A 271 -0.08 10.00 -5.09
C ASP A 271 -1.48 10.58 -4.93
N TYR A 272 -2.35 10.34 -5.92
CA TYR A 272 -3.72 10.83 -5.87
C TYR A 272 -4.52 10.24 -4.70
N LEU A 273 -4.41 8.93 -4.44
CA LEU A 273 -5.06 8.29 -3.30
C LEU A 273 -4.55 8.85 -1.96
N HIS A 274 -3.24 9.11 -1.85
CA HIS A 274 -2.69 9.74 -0.65
C HIS A 274 -3.26 11.14 -0.41
N LYS A 275 -3.40 11.96 -1.47
CA LYS A 275 -3.96 13.31 -1.38
C LYS A 275 -5.43 13.29 -0.97
N VAL A 276 -6.22 12.44 -1.60
CA VAL A 276 -7.67 12.33 -1.31
C VAL A 276 -7.93 11.81 0.10
N THR A 277 -7.25 10.73 0.50
CA THR A 277 -7.42 10.17 1.85
C THR A 277 -6.87 11.11 2.94
N ARG A 278 -5.86 11.94 2.63
CA ARG A 278 -5.37 12.97 3.54
C ARG A 278 -6.41 14.06 3.73
N LEU A 279 -7.01 14.53 2.63
CA LEU A 279 -8.07 15.54 2.68
C LEU A 279 -9.25 15.10 3.56
N ILE A 280 -9.68 13.83 3.44
CA ILE A 280 -10.76 13.30 4.29
C ILE A 280 -10.32 13.26 5.76
N ALA A 281 -9.11 12.80 6.05
CA ALA A 281 -8.61 12.73 7.42
C ALA A 281 -8.47 14.13 8.06
N ASP A 282 -7.99 15.13 7.29
CA ASP A 282 -7.88 16.52 7.74
C ASP A 282 -9.27 17.13 7.96
N TYR A 283 -10.24 16.85 7.06
CA TYR A 283 -11.64 17.25 7.26
C TYR A 283 -12.20 16.71 8.58
N CYS A 284 -11.96 15.43 8.88
CA CYS A 284 -12.43 14.81 10.11
C CYS A 284 -11.82 15.46 11.35
N ARG A 285 -10.51 15.76 11.35
CA ARG A 285 -9.84 16.47 12.42
C ARG A 285 -10.43 17.87 12.62
N ASP A 286 -10.58 18.63 11.53
CA ASP A 286 -11.00 20.03 11.56
C ASP A 286 -12.48 20.22 11.93
N ASN A 287 -13.31 19.18 11.73
CA ASN A 287 -14.74 19.16 12.12
C ASN A 287 -15.00 18.27 13.37
N ASN A 288 -13.98 17.94 14.15
CA ASN A 288 -14.10 17.16 15.38
C ASN A 288 -14.85 15.82 15.23
N ILE A 289 -14.71 15.15 14.09
CA ILE A 289 -15.29 13.82 13.85
C ILE A 289 -14.56 12.77 14.68
N SER A 290 -15.28 12.02 15.49
CA SER A 290 -14.70 10.94 16.31
C SER A 290 -14.73 9.57 15.64
N VAL A 291 -15.69 9.35 14.74
CA VAL A 291 -15.86 8.06 14.06
C VAL A 291 -16.16 8.27 12.57
N VAL A 292 -15.43 7.52 11.74
CA VAL A 292 -15.70 7.41 10.29
C VAL A 292 -16.32 6.06 9.98
N VAL A 293 -17.52 6.07 9.38
CA VAL A 293 -18.26 4.88 8.97
C VAL A 293 -18.12 4.71 7.46
N ILE A 294 -17.34 3.73 7.03
CA ILE A 294 -17.10 3.49 5.60
C ILE A 294 -17.83 2.25 5.12
N GLY A 295 -18.45 2.33 3.95
CA GLY A 295 -19.14 1.20 3.33
C GLY A 295 -18.21 0.01 3.05
N ASP A 296 -18.66 -1.22 3.32
CA ASP A 296 -17.88 -2.44 3.11
C ASP A 296 -18.20 -3.10 1.77
N ILE A 297 -17.37 -2.85 0.80
CA ILE A 297 -17.51 -3.36 -0.58
C ILE A 297 -16.64 -4.59 -0.87
N ARG A 298 -16.09 -5.28 0.15
CA ARG A 298 -15.20 -6.44 -0.07
C ARG A 298 -15.82 -7.53 -0.94
N ASN A 299 -17.12 -7.75 -0.84
CA ASN A 299 -17.86 -8.78 -1.56
C ASN A 299 -18.50 -8.29 -2.87
N ILE A 300 -18.34 -7.01 -3.23
CA ILE A 300 -18.96 -6.44 -4.46
C ILE A 300 -18.50 -7.13 -5.75
N ARG A 301 -17.41 -7.88 -5.70
CA ARG A 301 -16.84 -8.63 -6.84
C ARG A 301 -17.40 -10.05 -6.96
N ASN A 302 -18.05 -10.57 -5.93
CA ASN A 302 -18.52 -11.96 -5.88
C ASN A 302 -19.96 -12.02 -6.42
N GLY A 303 -20.15 -12.78 -7.50
CA GLY A 303 -21.48 -13.10 -8.04
C GLY A 303 -22.18 -11.98 -8.81
N ASN A 304 -21.54 -10.83 -9.07
CA ASN A 304 -22.13 -9.75 -9.86
C ASN A 304 -21.58 -9.75 -11.29
N ASP A 305 -22.45 -9.99 -12.27
CA ASP A 305 -22.16 -9.73 -13.69
C ASP A 305 -22.80 -8.38 -14.09
N LEU A 306 -22.01 -7.31 -13.95
CA LEU A 306 -22.40 -5.95 -14.36
C LEU A 306 -21.91 -5.61 -15.78
N GLY A 307 -21.51 -6.64 -16.53
CA GLY A 307 -20.91 -6.50 -17.86
C GLY A 307 -19.39 -6.21 -17.81
N HIS A 308 -18.68 -6.66 -18.85
CA HIS A 308 -17.21 -6.67 -18.94
C HIS A 308 -16.56 -5.31 -18.57
N VAL A 309 -17.06 -4.20 -19.09
CA VAL A 309 -16.47 -2.86 -18.86
C VAL A 309 -16.60 -2.40 -17.41
N VAL A 310 -17.76 -2.65 -16.79
CA VAL A 310 -18.02 -2.24 -15.40
C VAL A 310 -17.23 -3.14 -14.46
N ASN A 311 -17.21 -4.45 -14.70
CA ASN A 311 -16.40 -5.40 -13.95
C ASN A 311 -14.90 -5.06 -14.02
N GLN A 312 -14.37 -4.73 -15.19
CA GLN A 312 -12.98 -4.30 -15.33
C GLN A 312 -12.66 -3.04 -14.51
N LYS A 313 -13.56 -2.05 -14.47
CA LYS A 313 -13.39 -0.85 -13.67
C LYS A 313 -13.45 -1.15 -12.17
N LEU A 314 -14.40 -1.99 -11.73
CA LEU A 314 -14.51 -2.44 -10.34
C LEU A 314 -13.26 -3.20 -9.88
N HIS A 315 -12.74 -4.09 -10.73
CA HIS A 315 -11.50 -4.82 -10.46
C HIS A 315 -10.26 -3.91 -10.41
N SER A 316 -10.30 -2.75 -11.07
CA SER A 316 -9.18 -1.80 -11.06
C SER A 316 -9.09 -0.95 -9.79
N LEU A 317 -10.17 -0.88 -8.98
CA LEU A 317 -10.16 -0.11 -7.73
C LEU A 317 -9.37 -0.84 -6.64
N PRO A 318 -8.35 -0.20 -6.05
CA PRO A 318 -7.54 -0.81 -4.99
C PRO A 318 -8.20 -0.63 -3.61
N TYR A 319 -9.37 -1.20 -3.39
CA TYR A 319 -10.16 -1.04 -2.17
C TYR A 319 -9.38 -1.25 -0.88
N SER A 320 -8.69 -2.39 -0.75
CA SER A 320 -7.89 -2.70 0.46
C SER A 320 -6.90 -1.58 0.75
N ARG A 321 -6.25 -1.05 -0.29
CA ARG A 321 -5.30 0.04 -0.15
C ARG A 321 -5.96 1.36 0.27
N ILE A 322 -7.16 1.65 -0.24
CA ILE A 322 -7.95 2.82 0.16
C ILE A 322 -8.29 2.73 1.65
N TYR A 323 -8.80 1.57 2.08
CA TYR A 323 -9.09 1.32 3.50
C TYR A 323 -7.86 1.48 4.38
N GLU A 324 -6.74 0.86 4.02
CA GLU A 324 -5.49 0.97 4.75
C GLU A 324 -5.00 2.42 4.84
N MET A 325 -5.02 3.16 3.71
CA MET A 325 -4.57 4.55 3.66
C MET A 325 -5.44 5.48 4.50
N LEU A 326 -6.75 5.28 4.49
CA LEU A 326 -7.67 6.09 5.27
C LEU A 326 -7.57 5.73 6.76
N SER A 327 -7.56 4.43 7.08
CA SER A 327 -7.48 3.92 8.45
C SER A 327 -6.28 4.48 9.21
N TYR A 328 -5.05 4.32 8.69
CA TYR A 328 -3.88 4.78 9.42
C TYR A 328 -3.82 6.31 9.55
N LYS A 329 -4.37 7.06 8.59
CA LYS A 329 -4.41 8.53 8.65
C LYS A 329 -5.41 9.05 9.67
N LEU A 330 -6.54 8.38 9.79
CA LEU A 330 -7.53 8.66 10.83
C LEU A 330 -6.98 8.30 12.21
N GLU A 331 -6.32 7.14 12.30
CA GLU A 331 -5.67 6.67 13.53
C GLU A 331 -4.62 7.68 14.04
N LEU A 332 -3.88 8.37 13.14
CA LEU A 332 -2.96 9.45 13.51
C LEU A 332 -3.63 10.62 14.24
N TYR A 333 -4.94 10.78 14.09
CA TYR A 333 -5.76 11.78 14.78
C TYR A 333 -6.61 11.20 15.93
N GLY A 334 -6.39 9.90 16.25
CA GLY A 334 -7.20 9.20 17.24
C GLY A 334 -8.62 8.86 16.76
N ILE A 335 -8.93 9.06 15.46
CA ILE A 335 -10.26 8.85 14.90
C ILE A 335 -10.45 7.38 14.52
N ARG A 336 -11.54 6.78 15.00
CA ARG A 336 -11.87 5.38 14.74
C ARG A 336 -12.55 5.22 13.37
N MET A 337 -12.15 4.20 12.58
CA MET A 337 -12.82 3.84 11.34
C MET A 337 -13.56 2.51 11.48
N ILE A 338 -14.83 2.49 11.12
CA ILE A 338 -15.72 1.33 11.18
C ILE A 338 -16.20 1.00 9.77
N ARG A 339 -16.28 -0.29 9.44
CA ARG A 339 -16.83 -0.79 8.17
C ARG A 339 -18.29 -1.18 8.37
N GLN A 340 -19.17 -0.63 7.52
CA GLN A 340 -20.60 -0.86 7.54
C GLN A 340 -21.04 -1.61 6.28
N LYS A 341 -21.89 -2.61 6.39
CA LYS A 341 -22.50 -3.29 5.24
C LYS A 341 -23.37 -2.34 4.44
N GLU A 342 -23.19 -2.29 3.12
CA GLU A 342 -23.87 -1.37 2.21
C GLU A 342 -25.21 -1.90 1.63
N GLU A 343 -25.71 -3.03 2.10
CA GLU A 343 -26.94 -3.61 1.56
C GLU A 343 -28.09 -2.59 1.66
N TYR A 344 -28.74 -2.34 0.51
CA TYR A 344 -29.89 -1.43 0.33
C TYR A 344 -29.62 0.07 0.49
N THR A 345 -28.44 0.51 0.89
CA THR A 345 -28.13 1.93 1.15
C THR A 345 -28.34 2.83 -0.07
N SER A 346 -28.10 2.35 -1.28
CA SER A 346 -28.32 3.08 -2.53
C SER A 346 -29.75 3.01 -3.07
N GLN A 347 -30.66 2.25 -2.42
CA GLN A 347 -32.01 1.96 -2.89
C GLN A 347 -33.09 2.51 -1.97
N CYS A 348 -32.80 2.68 -0.67
CA CYS A 348 -33.73 3.23 0.29
C CYS A 348 -33.78 4.77 0.22
N SER A 349 -34.97 5.31 0.37
CA SER A 349 -35.18 6.76 0.47
C SER A 349 -34.58 7.30 1.78
N PRO A 350 -34.09 8.56 1.79
CA PRO A 350 -33.73 9.25 3.03
C PRO A 350 -34.87 9.34 4.05
N PHE A 351 -36.11 9.22 3.60
CA PHE A 351 -37.34 9.39 4.42
C PHE A 351 -37.91 8.07 4.95
N THR A 352 -37.40 6.92 4.53
CA THR A 352 -37.87 5.62 5.05
C THR A 352 -37.53 5.45 6.52
N PRO A 353 -38.31 4.69 7.32
CA PRO A 353 -37.98 4.45 8.73
C PRO A 353 -36.63 3.76 8.95
N SER A 354 -36.27 2.82 8.07
CA SER A 354 -35.04 2.03 8.14
C SER A 354 -34.38 1.86 6.77
N VAL A 355 -33.15 1.34 6.76
CA VAL A 355 -32.37 1.02 5.56
C VAL A 355 -32.27 -0.50 5.43
N ASP A 356 -33.29 -1.11 4.85
CA ASP A 356 -33.41 -2.55 4.68
C ASP A 356 -34.12 -2.96 3.38
N LYS A 357 -34.34 -4.25 3.20
CA LYS A 357 -34.96 -4.82 1.99
C LYS A 357 -36.42 -4.37 1.81
N GLU A 358 -37.14 -4.13 2.87
CA GLU A 358 -38.57 -3.77 2.85
C GLU A 358 -38.79 -2.43 2.16
N TYR A 359 -37.87 -1.47 2.41
CA TYR A 359 -37.96 -0.09 1.87
C TYR A 359 -37.07 0.13 0.65
N ALA A 360 -36.47 -0.94 0.08
CA ALA A 360 -35.56 -0.80 -1.07
C ALA A 360 -36.30 -0.66 -2.39
N GLU A 361 -36.27 0.53 -3.00
CA GLU A 361 -36.90 0.83 -4.28
C GLU A 361 -35.89 1.23 -5.36
N LYS A 362 -35.55 0.28 -6.26
CA LYS A 362 -34.57 0.52 -7.35
C LYS A 362 -35.02 1.63 -8.32
N ALA A 363 -36.33 1.82 -8.53
CA ALA A 363 -36.90 2.80 -9.47
C ALA A 363 -36.61 4.25 -9.09
N LYS A 364 -36.39 4.55 -7.80
CA LYS A 364 -36.09 5.91 -7.31
C LYS A 364 -34.71 6.42 -7.75
N ARG A 365 -33.79 5.55 -8.13
CA ARG A 365 -32.50 5.92 -8.74
C ARG A 365 -32.68 6.09 -10.25
N VAL A 366 -33.13 7.26 -10.67
CA VAL A 366 -33.50 7.58 -12.05
C VAL A 366 -32.32 7.53 -13.02
N THR A 367 -31.16 8.03 -12.58
CA THR A 367 -29.90 7.95 -13.29
C THR A 367 -28.76 7.63 -12.32
N ARG A 368 -27.56 7.45 -12.85
CA ARG A 368 -26.40 7.13 -12.02
C ARG A 368 -26.09 8.16 -10.92
N GLY A 369 -26.40 9.43 -11.14
CA GLY A 369 -26.10 10.52 -10.20
C GLY A 369 -27.34 11.10 -9.52
N LEU A 370 -28.56 10.63 -9.86
CA LEU A 370 -29.80 11.23 -9.47
C LEU A 370 -30.73 10.23 -8.77
N TYR A 371 -31.15 10.59 -7.58
CA TYR A 371 -32.16 9.89 -6.79
C TYR A 371 -33.38 10.78 -6.65
N LYS A 372 -34.57 10.26 -6.94
CA LYS A 372 -35.83 11.03 -6.89
C LYS A 372 -36.81 10.34 -5.95
N ASP A 373 -37.38 11.09 -5.01
CA ASP A 373 -38.46 10.65 -4.15
C ASP A 373 -39.59 11.69 -4.09
N GLY A 374 -40.70 11.38 -4.72
CA GLY A 374 -41.77 12.35 -4.92
C GLY A 374 -41.29 13.58 -5.72
N ASN A 375 -41.38 14.76 -5.11
CA ASN A 375 -40.85 16.00 -5.67
C ASN A 375 -39.40 16.30 -5.32
N ASP A 376 -38.82 15.55 -4.39
CA ASP A 376 -37.45 15.76 -3.93
C ASP A 376 -36.43 15.05 -4.81
N VAL A 377 -35.36 15.77 -5.10
CA VAL A 377 -34.26 15.29 -5.95
C VAL A 377 -32.94 15.39 -5.19
N PHE A 378 -32.24 14.27 -5.11
CA PHE A 378 -31.01 14.13 -4.36
C PHE A 378 -29.85 13.62 -5.23
N ASN A 379 -28.65 13.87 -4.78
CA ASN A 379 -27.48 13.21 -5.35
C ASN A 379 -27.43 11.74 -4.90
N ALA A 380 -27.46 10.80 -5.84
CA ALA A 380 -27.57 9.37 -5.55
C ALA A 380 -26.39 8.79 -4.72
N ASP A 381 -25.18 9.32 -4.91
CA ASP A 381 -24.00 8.86 -4.15
C ASP A 381 -24.01 9.48 -2.73
N ALA A 382 -24.50 10.70 -2.56
CA ALA A 382 -24.71 11.31 -1.25
C ALA A 382 -25.83 10.62 -0.45
N VAL A 383 -26.89 10.13 -1.12
CA VAL A 383 -27.92 9.28 -0.49
C VAL A 383 -27.30 7.96 0.02
N GLY A 384 -26.40 7.35 -0.76
CA GLY A 384 -25.65 6.16 -0.31
C GLY A 384 -24.88 6.42 0.97
N ALA A 385 -24.09 7.49 1.03
CA ALA A 385 -23.34 7.86 2.22
C ALA A 385 -24.26 8.16 3.41
N TYR A 386 -25.31 8.93 3.22
CA TYR A 386 -26.32 9.24 4.23
C TYR A 386 -26.95 7.96 4.82
N ASN A 387 -27.34 7.03 3.98
CA ASN A 387 -27.96 5.77 4.41
C ASN A 387 -26.96 4.82 5.09
N ILE A 388 -25.67 4.85 4.75
CA ILE A 388 -24.61 4.14 5.47
C ILE A 388 -24.57 4.62 6.92
N LEU A 389 -24.62 5.94 7.15
CA LEU A 389 -24.63 6.48 8.50
C LEU A 389 -25.91 6.13 9.26
N ARG A 390 -27.08 6.27 8.63
CA ARG A 390 -28.38 5.88 9.23
C ARG A 390 -28.36 4.43 9.69
N LYS A 391 -27.88 3.51 8.83
CA LYS A 391 -27.81 2.09 9.12
C LYS A 391 -26.88 1.82 10.31
N TYR A 392 -25.70 2.47 10.34
CA TYR A 392 -24.77 2.37 11.46
C TYR A 392 -25.39 2.86 12.78
N LEU A 393 -26.03 4.03 12.76
CA LEU A 393 -26.66 4.59 13.95
C LEU A 393 -27.78 3.68 14.48
N ALA A 394 -28.63 3.16 13.61
CA ALA A 394 -29.71 2.22 13.99
C ALA A 394 -29.17 0.91 14.57
N GLU A 395 -28.15 0.31 13.94
CA GLU A 395 -27.53 -0.94 14.41
C GLU A 395 -26.81 -0.78 15.77
N ASN A 396 -26.46 0.46 16.15
CA ASN A 396 -25.78 0.78 17.41
C ASN A 396 -26.66 1.55 18.41
N GLU A 397 -27.99 1.55 18.19
CA GLU A 397 -28.99 2.19 19.07
C GLU A 397 -28.68 3.65 19.41
N LYS A 398 -28.23 4.42 18.39
CA LYS A 398 -27.85 5.84 18.55
C LYS A 398 -28.96 6.74 18.00
N GLU A 399 -29.50 7.56 18.85
CA GLU A 399 -30.55 8.53 18.51
C GLU A 399 -29.94 9.87 18.06
N ILE A 400 -29.59 9.99 16.76
CA ILE A 400 -29.09 11.22 16.15
C ILE A 400 -29.97 11.57 14.95
N ILE A 401 -30.51 12.78 14.95
CA ILE A 401 -31.31 13.30 13.84
C ILE A 401 -30.36 13.84 12.76
N LEU A 402 -30.37 13.21 11.60
CA LEU A 402 -29.52 13.57 10.47
C LEU A 402 -30.24 14.55 9.53
N PRO A 403 -29.68 15.75 9.25
CA PRO A 403 -30.27 16.70 8.31
C PRO A 403 -30.22 16.19 6.85
N VAL A 404 -31.36 16.14 6.15
CA VAL A 404 -31.42 15.63 4.76
C VAL A 404 -30.94 16.65 3.73
N LYS A 405 -30.97 17.95 4.04
CA LYS A 405 -30.72 19.05 3.08
C LYS A 405 -29.36 18.94 2.37
N GLY A 406 -28.31 18.49 3.04
CA GLY A 406 -26.96 18.44 2.48
C GLY A 406 -26.78 17.44 1.34
N ILE A 407 -27.62 16.40 1.24
CA ILE A 407 -27.50 15.38 0.19
C ILE A 407 -28.08 15.78 -1.16
N THR A 408 -28.76 16.94 -1.26
CA THR A 408 -29.32 17.45 -2.51
C THR A 408 -28.23 17.93 -3.45
N ASP A 409 -27.30 18.74 -2.95
CA ASP A 409 -26.21 19.31 -3.74
C ASP A 409 -24.87 19.21 -2.98
N PRO A 410 -24.24 18.05 -2.99
CA PRO A 410 -22.98 17.84 -2.29
C PRO A 410 -21.85 18.66 -2.91
N VAL A 411 -21.02 19.28 -2.07
CA VAL A 411 -19.87 20.07 -2.51
C VAL A 411 -18.83 19.18 -3.18
N VAL A 412 -18.39 19.53 -4.39
CA VAL A 412 -17.32 18.80 -5.08
C VAL A 412 -15.96 19.38 -4.68
N VAL A 413 -15.22 18.63 -3.88
CA VAL A 413 -13.89 19.02 -3.40
C VAL A 413 -12.81 18.48 -4.36
N LYS A 414 -11.93 19.39 -4.82
CA LYS A 414 -10.81 19.04 -5.69
C LYS A 414 -9.58 18.80 -4.83
N ALA A 415 -9.08 17.56 -4.81
CA ALA A 415 -7.74 17.33 -4.28
C ALA A 415 -6.71 17.99 -5.20
N ALA A 416 -5.74 18.69 -4.61
CA ALA A 416 -4.62 19.29 -5.36
C ALA A 416 -3.86 18.19 -6.13
N VAL A 417 -3.51 18.47 -7.39
CA VAL A 417 -2.82 17.52 -8.28
C VAL A 417 -1.34 17.81 -8.25
#